data_575cc0569466d35fd486512e6a698f64
#
_entry.id   575cc0569466d35fd486512e6a698f64
#
_cell.length_a   1.000
_cell.length_b   1.000
_cell.length_c   1.000
_cell.angle_alpha   90.00
_cell.angle_beta   90.00
_cell.angle_gamma   90.00
#
_symmetry.space_group_name_H-M   'P 1'
#
loop_
_entity.id
_entity.type
_entity.pdbx_description
1 polymer ?
#
loop_
_entity_poly.entity_id
_entity_poly.type
_entity_poly.pdbx_seq_one_letter_code
_entity_poly.pdbx_strand_id
1 'polypeptide(L)'
;IDNPIFLDGDNTLPLIIDFHFTPGEKEIDMLEKYVDYQHQFTLHGIDALAGRVPVTELLTLRDLPGVVMIELDGILTIANADARAGHGVDMAFEETGYDGSGTTVAIIDTGLDGNHTSLDDQDDDPETYDPKIIGFYDPVNNPGNTNGTDFPYDDQGHGSHCGGTTAGTGAPTYEHPGMAPQAHLVGVKVLDAGGSGSFATVMAGMQWTVDTMHKYNTRAASMSLGGPGAIEWTSSEEDSVNRQANEMMRAGIALFIAAGNS
;
A
#
# COMPACT_ATOMS: atom_id res chain seq x y z
N ILE A 1 6.29 -15.04 21.69
CA ILE A 1 5.50 -13.84 22.09
C ILE A 1 6.37 -12.83 22.87
N ASP A 2 7.67 -13.08 23.02
CA ASP A 2 8.57 -12.18 23.75
C ASP A 2 9.29 -11.16 22.84
N ASN A 3 8.70 -10.82 21.68
CA ASN A 3 9.25 -9.77 20.84
C ASN A 3 8.65 -8.42 21.28
N PRO A 4 9.44 -7.50 21.88
CA PRO A 4 8.94 -6.22 22.40
C PRO A 4 8.36 -5.28 21.34
N ILE A 5 8.44 -5.64 20.07
CA ILE A 5 7.89 -4.86 18.94
C ILE A 5 6.35 -4.90 18.92
N PHE A 6 5.73 -5.93 19.48
CA PHE A 6 4.28 -6.15 19.38
C PHE A 6 3.50 -5.83 20.64
N LEU A 7 4.14 -5.94 21.83
CA LEU A 7 3.49 -5.62 23.09
C LEU A 7 3.77 -4.16 23.46
N ASP A 8 2.72 -3.36 23.52
CA ASP A 8 2.80 -2.05 24.16
C ASP A 8 2.73 -2.18 25.70
N GLY A 9 2.89 -1.04 26.40
CA GLY A 9 2.86 -0.99 27.87
C GLY A 9 1.54 -1.49 28.49
N ASP A 10 0.49 -1.66 27.68
CA ASP A 10 -0.85 -2.07 28.12
C ASP A 10 -1.14 -3.56 27.85
N ASN A 11 -0.14 -4.34 27.42
CA ASN A 11 -0.26 -5.76 27.04
C ASN A 11 -1.33 -5.99 25.94
N THR A 12 -1.41 -5.11 24.98
CA THR A 12 -2.24 -5.30 23.79
C THR A 12 -1.39 -5.72 22.59
N LEU A 13 -2.00 -6.47 21.67
CA LEU A 13 -1.40 -6.85 20.39
C LEU A 13 -2.17 -6.19 19.23
N PRO A 14 -1.49 -5.66 18.24
CA PRO A 14 -2.13 -5.28 16.99
C PRO A 14 -2.50 -6.55 16.22
N LEU A 15 -3.77 -6.68 15.84
CA LEU A 15 -4.31 -7.87 15.19
C LEU A 15 -5.16 -7.50 13.98
N ILE A 16 -5.16 -8.42 13.01
CA ILE A 16 -6.16 -8.51 11.94
C ILE A 16 -7.04 -9.73 12.24
N ILE A 17 -8.35 -9.50 12.31
CA ILE A 17 -9.36 -10.52 12.61
C ILE A 17 -10.19 -10.72 11.36
N ASP A 18 -10.11 -11.88 10.77
CA ASP A 18 -10.74 -12.23 9.51
C ASP A 18 -12.03 -13.03 9.72
N PHE A 19 -13.05 -12.73 8.93
CA PHE A 19 -14.38 -13.32 9.01
C PHE A 19 -14.74 -14.04 7.71
N HIS A 20 -15.62 -15.03 7.78
CA HIS A 20 -16.17 -15.69 6.60
C HIS A 20 -17.42 -14.97 6.03
N PHE A 21 -17.75 -13.78 6.54
CA PHE A 21 -18.79 -12.89 6.07
C PHE A 21 -18.41 -11.44 6.39
N THR A 22 -18.98 -10.47 5.69
CA THR A 22 -18.73 -9.05 5.98
C THR A 22 -19.24 -8.68 7.37
N PRO A 23 -18.37 -8.28 8.32
CA PRO A 23 -18.81 -7.88 9.67
C PRO A 23 -19.73 -6.67 9.61
N GLY A 24 -20.88 -6.76 10.28
CA GLY A 24 -21.82 -5.66 10.43
C GLY A 24 -21.67 -4.96 11.78
N GLU A 25 -22.56 -3.99 12.05
CA GLU A 25 -22.55 -3.21 13.31
C GLU A 25 -22.49 -4.11 14.55
N LYS A 26 -23.19 -5.25 14.53
CA LYS A 26 -23.23 -6.17 15.67
C LYS A 26 -21.87 -6.80 16.00
N GLU A 27 -21.11 -7.20 14.98
CA GLU A 27 -19.79 -7.77 15.13
C GLU A 27 -18.79 -6.69 15.53
N ILE A 28 -18.92 -5.50 14.96
CA ILE A 28 -18.13 -4.31 15.31
C ILE A 28 -18.37 -3.93 16.79
N ASP A 29 -19.62 -3.77 17.22
CA ASP A 29 -19.99 -3.45 18.63
C ASP A 29 -19.46 -4.50 19.62
N MET A 30 -19.43 -5.77 19.20
CA MET A 30 -18.92 -6.86 20.04
C MET A 30 -17.39 -6.79 20.15
N LEU A 31 -16.71 -6.44 19.08
CA LEU A 31 -15.28 -6.30 19.06
C LEU A 31 -14.80 -5.01 19.75
N GLU A 32 -15.56 -3.92 19.68
CA GLU A 32 -15.24 -2.65 20.35
C GLU A 32 -15.05 -2.77 21.87
N LYS A 33 -15.56 -3.84 22.47
CA LYS A 33 -15.32 -4.15 23.90
C LYS A 33 -13.90 -4.64 24.17
N TYR A 34 -13.21 -5.15 23.14
CA TYR A 34 -11.93 -5.83 23.24
C TYR A 34 -10.87 -5.21 22.33
N VAL A 35 -11.28 -4.44 21.34
CA VAL A 35 -10.43 -3.96 20.25
C VAL A 35 -10.54 -2.45 20.16
N ASP A 36 -9.41 -1.77 20.22
CA ASP A 36 -9.32 -0.41 19.73
C ASP A 36 -9.34 -0.50 18.18
N TYR A 37 -10.55 -0.40 17.63
CA TYR A 37 -10.84 -0.60 16.22
C TYR A 37 -10.23 0.52 15.37
N GLN A 38 -9.50 0.14 14.32
CA GLN A 38 -8.83 1.08 13.44
C GLN A 38 -9.30 0.99 11.98
N HIS A 39 -9.45 -0.23 11.43
CA HIS A 39 -9.75 -0.43 10.02
C HIS A 39 -10.69 -1.61 9.78
N GLN A 40 -11.53 -1.48 8.75
CA GLN A 40 -12.35 -2.56 8.20
C GLN A 40 -12.00 -2.81 6.74
N PHE A 41 -11.87 -4.06 6.35
CA PHE A 41 -11.54 -4.51 5.00
C PHE A 41 -12.69 -5.34 4.44
N THR A 42 -13.08 -5.07 3.20
CA THR A 42 -14.17 -5.77 2.48
C THR A 42 -13.75 -6.01 1.02
N LEU A 43 -12.57 -6.56 0.81
CA LEU A 43 -12.12 -6.97 -0.52
C LEU A 43 -12.62 -8.39 -0.81
N HIS A 44 -12.88 -8.71 -2.08
CA HIS A 44 -13.38 -10.02 -2.49
C HIS A 44 -12.61 -11.17 -1.82
N GLY A 45 -13.25 -11.87 -0.89
CA GLY A 45 -12.65 -12.95 -0.13
C GLY A 45 -11.91 -12.55 1.15
N ILE A 46 -11.92 -11.26 1.51
CA ILE A 46 -11.34 -10.76 2.76
C ILE A 46 -12.38 -9.86 3.42
N ASP A 47 -12.90 -10.32 4.53
CA ASP A 47 -13.80 -9.57 5.40
C ASP A 47 -13.14 -9.49 6.78
N ALA A 48 -12.36 -8.46 7.03
CA ALA A 48 -11.52 -8.37 8.20
C ALA A 48 -11.65 -7.05 8.94
N LEU A 49 -11.37 -7.09 10.24
CA LEU A 49 -11.24 -5.93 11.11
C LEU A 49 -9.84 -5.88 11.70
N ALA A 50 -9.23 -4.71 11.75
CA ALA A 50 -7.93 -4.50 12.40
C ALA A 50 -8.08 -3.60 13.62
N GLY A 51 -7.32 -3.94 14.68
CA GLY A 51 -7.30 -3.17 15.91
C GLY A 51 -6.38 -3.75 16.96
N ARG A 52 -6.26 -3.07 18.09
CA ARG A 52 -5.44 -3.54 19.21
C ARG A 52 -6.28 -4.32 20.21
N VAL A 53 -5.79 -5.48 20.62
CA VAL A 53 -6.50 -6.45 21.45
C VAL A 53 -5.66 -6.83 22.68
N PRO A 54 -6.24 -6.80 23.89
CA PRO A 54 -5.56 -7.36 25.06
C PRO A 54 -5.20 -8.84 24.84
N VAL A 55 -3.99 -9.24 25.19
CA VAL A 55 -3.51 -10.64 25.05
C VAL A 55 -4.44 -11.64 25.74
N THR A 56 -5.08 -11.21 26.85
CA THR A 56 -6.04 -12.04 27.60
C THR A 56 -7.29 -12.40 26.82
N GLU A 57 -7.64 -11.63 25.78
CA GLU A 57 -8.88 -11.78 25.01
C GLU A 57 -8.70 -12.61 23.73
N LEU A 58 -7.47 -13.00 23.39
CA LEU A 58 -7.18 -13.74 22.14
C LEU A 58 -8.01 -15.00 21.97
N LEU A 59 -8.17 -15.79 23.04
CA LEU A 59 -8.97 -17.02 22.98
C LEU A 59 -10.47 -16.72 22.86
N THR A 60 -10.93 -15.66 23.49
CA THR A 60 -12.33 -15.20 23.40
C THR A 60 -12.63 -14.78 21.95
N LEU A 61 -11.73 -14.02 21.32
CA LEU A 61 -11.90 -13.58 19.93
C LEU A 61 -11.86 -14.74 18.94
N ARG A 62 -10.94 -15.68 19.12
CA ARG A 62 -10.86 -16.89 18.28
C ARG A 62 -12.17 -17.69 18.27
N ASP A 63 -12.83 -17.75 19.41
CA ASP A 63 -14.05 -18.54 19.57
C ASP A 63 -15.34 -17.77 19.19
N LEU A 64 -15.21 -16.52 18.68
CA LEU A 64 -16.34 -15.75 18.19
C LEU A 64 -16.92 -16.35 16.90
N PRO A 65 -18.25 -16.35 16.74
CA PRO A 65 -18.90 -16.83 15.53
C PRO A 65 -18.44 -16.03 14.31
N GLY A 66 -17.96 -16.74 13.30
CA GLY A 66 -17.58 -16.12 12.04
C GLY A 66 -16.09 -15.79 11.89
N VAL A 67 -15.34 -15.76 12.97
CA VAL A 67 -13.90 -15.59 12.90
C VAL A 67 -13.27 -16.83 12.28
N VAL A 68 -12.50 -16.65 11.22
CA VAL A 68 -11.76 -17.73 10.53
C VAL A 68 -10.26 -17.68 10.82
N MET A 69 -9.72 -16.48 11.05
CA MET A 69 -8.31 -16.29 11.32
C MET A 69 -8.08 -15.07 12.21
N ILE A 70 -7.07 -15.14 13.04
CA ILE A 70 -6.52 -13.99 13.77
C ILE A 70 -5.02 -14.00 13.52
N GLU A 71 -4.51 -12.90 12.99
CA GLU A 71 -3.09 -12.74 12.72
C GLU A 71 -2.54 -11.44 13.33
N LEU A 72 -1.24 -11.38 13.51
CA LEU A 72 -0.59 -10.15 13.96
C LEU A 72 -0.62 -9.11 12.84
N ASP A 73 -1.03 -7.89 13.16
CA ASP A 73 -0.81 -6.72 12.31
C ASP A 73 0.67 -6.32 12.44
N GLY A 74 1.49 -6.91 11.57
CA GLY A 74 2.95 -6.76 11.58
C GLY A 74 3.39 -5.39 11.07
N ILE A 75 4.57 -4.97 11.50
CA ILE A 75 5.21 -3.74 11.02
C ILE A 75 5.97 -4.04 9.73
N LEU A 76 5.66 -3.31 8.68
CA LEU A 76 6.40 -3.32 7.42
C LEU A 76 7.42 -2.18 7.39
N THR A 77 8.61 -2.45 6.86
CA THR A 77 9.69 -1.49 6.70
C THR A 77 10.09 -1.35 5.24
N ILE A 78 10.73 -0.23 4.91
CA ILE A 78 11.17 0.09 3.55
C ILE A 78 12.21 -0.92 3.08
N ALA A 79 12.03 -1.46 1.86
CA ALA A 79 13.04 -2.22 1.14
C ALA A 79 13.63 -1.33 0.04
N ASN A 80 14.92 -1.06 0.11
CA ASN A 80 15.61 -0.19 -0.85
C ASN A 80 15.95 -1.00 -2.11
N ALA A 81 15.34 -0.69 -3.25
CA ALA A 81 15.58 -1.35 -4.51
C ALA A 81 16.39 -0.44 -5.46
N ASP A 82 17.60 -0.84 -5.76
CA ASP A 82 18.42 -0.22 -6.82
C ASP A 82 17.99 -0.80 -8.19
N ALA A 83 16.79 -0.40 -8.65
CA ALA A 83 16.06 -1.09 -9.70
C ALA A 83 16.43 -0.67 -11.13
N ARG A 84 17.16 0.43 -11.33
CA ARG A 84 17.32 0.98 -12.68
C ARG A 84 18.52 0.44 -13.48
N ALA A 85 19.60 0.11 -12.81
CA ALA A 85 20.87 -0.21 -13.45
C ALA A 85 20.90 -1.65 -14.00
N GLY A 86 20.24 -1.95 -15.05
CA GLY A 86 20.47 -3.21 -15.75
C GLY A 86 19.28 -3.90 -16.43
N HIS A 87 18.13 -3.24 -16.51
CA HIS A 87 16.91 -3.88 -17.01
C HIS A 87 16.57 -3.63 -18.49
N GLY A 88 17.45 -3.01 -19.28
CA GLY A 88 17.24 -2.86 -20.73
C GLY A 88 16.03 -2.00 -21.13
N VAL A 89 15.64 -1.05 -20.28
CA VAL A 89 14.44 -0.22 -20.48
C VAL A 89 14.53 0.64 -21.74
N ASP A 90 15.71 1.21 -22.01
CA ASP A 90 15.91 2.04 -23.20
C ASP A 90 15.71 1.23 -24.48
N MET A 91 16.19 -0.02 -24.49
CA MET A 91 15.97 -0.93 -25.62
C MET A 91 14.49 -1.28 -25.77
N ALA A 92 13.75 -1.45 -24.67
CA ALA A 92 12.32 -1.68 -24.72
C ALA A 92 11.54 -0.49 -25.32
N PHE A 93 11.95 0.75 -24.99
CA PHE A 93 11.37 1.95 -25.61
C PHE A 93 11.67 2.04 -27.11
N GLU A 94 12.92 1.78 -27.51
CA GLU A 94 13.31 1.81 -28.91
C GLU A 94 12.56 0.77 -29.75
N GLU A 95 12.34 -0.43 -29.20
CA GLU A 95 11.69 -1.53 -29.93
C GLU A 95 10.16 -1.44 -29.95
N THR A 96 9.53 -0.94 -28.86
CA THR A 96 8.07 -1.01 -28.69
C THR A 96 7.37 0.33 -28.79
N GLY A 97 8.06 1.44 -28.50
CA GLY A 97 7.49 2.77 -28.37
C GLY A 97 6.60 2.97 -27.15
N TYR A 98 6.60 2.03 -26.18
CA TYR A 98 5.79 2.14 -24.98
C TYR A 98 6.52 2.96 -23.92
N ASP A 99 5.94 4.07 -23.50
CA ASP A 99 6.47 5.04 -22.54
C ASP A 99 5.59 5.19 -21.28
N GLY A 100 4.49 4.45 -21.22
CA GLY A 100 3.50 4.50 -20.15
C GLY A 100 2.28 5.37 -20.43
N SER A 101 2.23 6.08 -21.57
CA SER A 101 1.09 6.93 -21.96
C SER A 101 -0.24 6.22 -21.80
N GLY A 102 -1.22 6.93 -21.20
CA GLY A 102 -2.57 6.42 -21.00
C GLY A 102 -2.72 5.37 -19.92
N THR A 103 -1.69 5.15 -19.09
CA THR A 103 -1.76 4.25 -17.93
C THR A 103 -1.41 4.98 -16.62
N THR A 104 -1.76 4.37 -15.49
CA THR A 104 -1.41 4.87 -14.17
C THR A 104 -0.78 3.77 -13.33
N VAL A 105 0.25 4.11 -12.57
CA VAL A 105 0.88 3.23 -11.59
C VAL A 105 0.60 3.73 -10.19
N ALA A 106 0.14 2.85 -9.30
CA ALA A 106 0.01 3.14 -7.89
C ALA A 106 1.36 2.92 -7.18
N ILE A 107 1.78 3.88 -6.37
CA ILE A 107 2.94 3.77 -5.48
C ILE A 107 2.42 3.63 -4.06
N ILE A 108 2.46 2.42 -3.53
CA ILE A 108 2.00 2.07 -2.18
C ILE A 108 3.23 2.08 -1.28
N ASP A 109 3.49 3.22 -0.61
CA ASP A 109 4.78 3.50 0.03
C ASP A 109 4.67 4.60 1.11
N THR A 110 5.71 5.43 1.30
CA THR A 110 5.74 6.56 2.26
C THR A 110 5.00 7.80 1.78
N GLY A 111 4.51 7.82 0.56
CA GLY A 111 3.88 8.96 -0.09
C GLY A 111 4.56 9.32 -1.40
N LEU A 112 4.15 10.45 -1.99
CA LEU A 112 4.76 11.04 -3.18
C LEU A 112 4.85 12.56 -2.98
N ASP A 113 6.01 13.16 -3.20
CA ASP A 113 6.19 14.61 -3.13
C ASP A 113 5.64 15.28 -4.39
N GLY A 114 4.43 15.84 -4.28
CA GLY A 114 3.78 16.56 -5.37
C GLY A 114 4.38 17.93 -5.72
N ASN A 115 5.45 18.34 -5.04
CA ASN A 115 6.23 19.54 -5.40
C ASN A 115 7.57 19.20 -6.05
N HIS A 116 7.91 17.91 -6.19
CA HIS A 116 9.15 17.50 -6.82
C HIS A 116 9.05 17.68 -8.33
N THR A 117 9.98 18.43 -8.94
CA THR A 117 9.96 18.82 -10.37
C THR A 117 9.81 17.65 -11.35
N SER A 118 10.14 16.44 -10.96
CA SER A 118 9.98 15.23 -11.79
C SER A 118 8.66 14.50 -11.51
N LEU A 119 7.81 15.02 -10.59
CA LEU A 119 6.56 14.38 -10.13
C LEU A 119 5.36 15.35 -10.04
N ASP A 120 5.58 16.65 -10.21
CA ASP A 120 4.54 17.68 -10.06
C ASP A 120 3.69 17.83 -11.33
N ASP A 121 4.30 17.71 -12.49
CA ASP A 121 3.70 17.93 -13.78
C ASP A 121 4.06 16.83 -14.78
N GLN A 122 3.25 16.61 -15.83
CA GLN A 122 3.45 15.54 -16.79
C GLN A 122 4.37 15.95 -17.96
N ASP A 123 4.23 17.19 -18.44
CA ASP A 123 5.01 17.73 -19.55
C ASP A 123 5.99 18.83 -19.15
N ASP A 124 5.99 19.18 -17.84
CA ASP A 124 6.82 20.24 -17.24
C ASP A 124 6.62 21.64 -17.87
N ASP A 125 5.43 21.87 -18.47
CA ASP A 125 5.03 23.19 -19.01
C ASP A 125 4.11 23.88 -17.99
N PRO A 126 4.56 24.96 -17.33
CA PRO A 126 3.75 25.65 -16.30
C PRO A 126 2.48 26.34 -16.86
N GLU A 127 2.30 26.39 -18.18
CA GLU A 127 1.10 26.94 -18.83
C GLU A 127 -0.01 25.89 -18.98
N THR A 128 0.30 24.60 -18.79
CA THR A 128 -0.67 23.49 -18.81
C THR A 128 -1.02 23.05 -17.38
N TYR A 129 -2.12 22.32 -17.24
CA TYR A 129 -2.50 21.67 -15.99
C TYR A 129 -2.70 20.18 -16.25
N ASP A 130 -1.63 19.46 -16.13
CA ASP A 130 -1.61 17.99 -16.31
C ASP A 130 -0.74 17.31 -15.25
N PRO A 131 -1.23 17.28 -14.00
CA PRO A 131 -0.47 16.77 -12.87
C PRO A 131 -0.02 15.33 -13.10
N LYS A 132 1.23 15.05 -12.75
CA LYS A 132 1.83 13.71 -12.78
C LYS A 132 1.13 12.78 -11.79
N ILE A 133 0.87 13.29 -10.58
CA ILE A 133 0.18 12.57 -9.51
C ILE A 133 -1.30 12.97 -9.55
N ILE A 134 -2.15 12.07 -10.05
CA ILE A 134 -3.57 12.34 -10.29
C ILE A 134 -4.50 11.88 -9.17
N GLY A 135 -3.97 11.28 -8.12
CA GLY A 135 -4.70 10.88 -6.92
C GLY A 135 -3.77 10.56 -5.77
N PHE A 136 -4.23 10.81 -4.54
CA PHE A 136 -3.46 10.56 -3.34
C PHE A 136 -4.35 10.12 -2.18
N TYR A 137 -3.97 9.05 -1.49
CA TYR A 137 -4.65 8.54 -0.30
C TYR A 137 -3.65 8.31 0.83
N ASP A 138 -4.01 8.78 2.03
CA ASP A 138 -3.20 8.66 3.23
C ASP A 138 -3.95 7.91 4.35
N PRO A 139 -3.92 6.58 4.36
CA PRO A 139 -4.49 5.81 5.46
C PRO A 139 -3.74 5.94 6.80
N VAL A 140 -2.54 6.52 6.80
CA VAL A 140 -1.75 6.73 8.03
C VAL A 140 -2.29 7.91 8.83
N ASN A 141 -2.47 9.07 8.18
CA ASN A 141 -2.83 10.31 8.87
C ASN A 141 -4.26 10.77 8.59
N ASN A 142 -4.86 10.33 7.48
CA ASN A 142 -6.20 10.75 7.05
C ASN A 142 -7.02 9.58 6.47
N PRO A 143 -7.23 8.47 7.23
CA PRO A 143 -7.87 7.26 6.71
C PRO A 143 -9.31 7.48 6.23
N GLY A 144 -10.00 8.51 6.75
CA GLY A 144 -11.38 8.83 6.36
C GLY A 144 -11.53 9.53 5.01
N ASN A 145 -10.46 10.09 4.42
CA ASN A 145 -10.51 10.78 3.14
C ASN A 145 -10.18 9.85 1.96
N THR A 146 -11.10 8.95 1.64
CA THR A 146 -10.93 7.98 0.54
C THR A 146 -11.17 8.56 -0.85
N ASN A 147 -11.42 9.86 -0.97
CA ASN A 147 -11.71 10.50 -2.27
C ASN A 147 -10.48 10.61 -3.19
N GLY A 148 -9.27 10.46 -2.64
CA GLY A 148 -8.02 10.57 -3.39
C GLY A 148 -7.68 12.00 -3.79
N THR A 149 -8.14 12.99 -3.01
CA THR A 149 -7.99 14.43 -3.29
C THR A 149 -7.06 15.15 -2.32
N ASP A 150 -6.41 14.43 -1.42
CA ASP A 150 -5.38 15.00 -0.57
C ASP A 150 -4.22 15.51 -1.43
N PHE A 151 -3.59 16.59 -1.01
CA PHE A 151 -2.38 17.05 -1.67
C PHE A 151 -1.27 16.01 -1.47
N PRO A 152 -0.62 15.53 -2.55
CA PRO A 152 0.40 14.52 -2.44
C PRO A 152 1.65 15.05 -1.72
N TYR A 153 2.11 14.33 -0.72
CA TYR A 153 3.31 14.64 0.03
C TYR A 153 4.05 13.36 0.43
N ASP A 154 5.34 13.51 0.73
CA ASP A 154 6.20 12.45 1.22
C ASP A 154 7.12 13.02 2.31
N ASP A 155 6.90 12.63 3.55
CA ASP A 155 7.65 13.10 4.71
C ASP A 155 8.86 12.23 5.04
N GLN A 156 9.16 11.24 4.16
CA GLN A 156 10.28 10.30 4.29
C GLN A 156 11.20 10.28 3.06
N GLY A 157 10.62 10.32 1.86
CA GLY A 157 11.33 10.41 0.58
C GLY A 157 11.45 9.09 -0.21
N HIS A 158 11.23 7.93 0.41
CA HIS A 158 11.38 6.64 -0.27
C HIS A 158 10.31 6.43 -1.36
N GLY A 159 9.04 6.74 -1.06
CA GLY A 159 7.97 6.63 -2.03
C GLY A 159 8.18 7.56 -3.23
N SER A 160 8.66 8.80 -3.00
CA SER A 160 9.02 9.72 -4.07
C SER A 160 10.16 9.18 -4.93
N HIS A 161 11.16 8.53 -4.33
CA HIS A 161 12.22 7.85 -5.08
C HIS A 161 11.66 6.70 -5.92
N CYS A 162 10.79 5.86 -5.37
CA CYS A 162 10.11 4.78 -6.09
C CYS A 162 9.24 5.32 -7.24
N GLY A 163 8.48 6.39 -6.98
CA GLY A 163 7.67 7.08 -7.99
C GLY A 163 8.50 7.66 -9.11
N GLY A 164 9.60 8.33 -8.78
CA GLY A 164 10.56 8.88 -9.74
C GLY A 164 11.20 7.79 -10.61
N THR A 165 11.63 6.69 -10.00
CA THR A 165 12.17 5.52 -10.72
C THR A 165 11.13 4.90 -11.64
N THR A 166 9.86 4.86 -11.21
CA THR A 166 8.77 4.26 -11.98
C THR A 166 8.36 5.14 -13.15
N ALA A 167 8.08 6.42 -12.91
CA ALA A 167 7.43 7.28 -13.88
C ALA A 167 7.86 8.76 -13.84
N GLY A 168 8.91 9.12 -13.13
CA GLY A 168 9.39 10.50 -13.12
C GLY A 168 9.71 11.03 -14.51
N THR A 169 9.41 12.30 -14.79
CA THR A 169 9.69 12.94 -16.08
C THR A 169 11.18 13.09 -16.34
N GLY A 170 11.98 13.14 -15.27
CA GLY A 170 13.42 13.41 -15.32
C GLY A 170 13.75 14.90 -15.24
N ALA A 171 12.74 15.78 -15.16
CA ALA A 171 12.95 17.22 -15.02
C ALA A 171 13.80 17.54 -13.78
N PRO A 172 14.58 18.64 -13.83
CA PRO A 172 14.69 19.61 -14.92
C PRO A 172 15.73 19.27 -16.00
N THR A 173 16.53 18.20 -15.84
CA THR A 173 17.60 17.89 -16.78
C THR A 173 17.21 16.86 -17.84
N TYR A 174 16.19 16.08 -17.58
CA TYR A 174 15.72 14.95 -18.41
C TYR A 174 16.77 13.86 -18.66
N GLU A 175 17.84 13.86 -17.87
CA GLU A 175 18.92 12.85 -17.98
C GLU A 175 18.54 11.51 -17.39
N HIS A 176 17.59 11.52 -16.41
CA HIS A 176 17.21 10.35 -15.64
C HIS A 176 15.69 10.19 -15.52
N PRO A 177 14.96 10.02 -16.64
CA PRO A 177 13.54 9.74 -16.57
C PRO A 177 13.26 8.37 -15.93
N GLY A 178 12.05 8.18 -15.39
CA GLY A 178 11.56 6.91 -14.90
C GLY A 178 11.42 5.85 -15.99
N MET A 179 11.07 4.63 -15.59
CA MET A 179 10.86 3.50 -16.50
C MET A 179 9.70 3.73 -17.48
N ALA A 180 8.66 4.45 -17.06
CA ALA A 180 7.48 4.79 -17.84
C ALA A 180 7.14 6.28 -17.68
N PRO A 181 7.96 7.20 -18.23
CA PRO A 181 7.88 8.63 -17.91
C PRO A 181 6.55 9.30 -18.33
N GLN A 182 5.78 8.68 -19.20
CA GLN A 182 4.47 9.18 -19.61
C GLN A 182 3.30 8.55 -18.84
N ALA A 183 3.56 7.63 -17.91
CA ALA A 183 2.51 7.12 -17.02
C ALA A 183 2.16 8.14 -15.94
N HIS A 184 0.89 8.25 -15.58
CA HIS A 184 0.48 8.96 -14.37
C HIS A 184 0.77 8.13 -13.11
N LEU A 185 0.76 8.79 -11.97
CA LEU A 185 0.93 8.18 -10.66
C LEU A 185 -0.31 8.40 -9.79
N VAL A 186 -0.61 7.45 -8.93
CA VAL A 186 -1.40 7.64 -7.73
C VAL A 186 -0.55 7.27 -6.52
N GLY A 187 -0.50 8.15 -5.53
CA GLY A 187 0.23 7.94 -4.29
C GLY A 187 -0.65 7.33 -3.21
N VAL A 188 -0.16 6.31 -2.53
CA VAL A 188 -0.85 5.67 -1.41
C VAL A 188 0.12 5.58 -0.25
N LYS A 189 -0.03 6.51 0.72
CA LYS A 189 0.88 6.61 1.86
C LYS A 189 0.49 5.63 2.95
N VAL A 190 1.09 4.44 2.92
CA VAL A 190 0.86 3.38 3.90
C VAL A 190 1.96 3.28 4.97
N LEU A 191 3.06 3.99 4.76
CA LEU A 191 4.18 4.09 5.69
C LEU A 191 4.30 5.52 6.21
N ASP A 192 4.67 5.66 7.49
CA ASP A 192 4.86 6.95 8.17
C ASP A 192 6.19 7.64 7.83
N ALA A 193 6.48 8.78 8.48
CA ALA A 193 7.74 9.51 8.32
C ALA A 193 8.98 8.72 8.78
N GLY A 194 8.82 7.67 9.57
CA GLY A 194 9.88 6.74 9.95
C GLY A 194 10.09 5.61 8.94
N GLY A 195 9.26 5.54 7.88
CA GLY A 195 9.28 4.46 6.91
C GLY A 195 8.67 3.16 7.42
N SER A 196 7.79 3.23 8.41
CA SER A 196 7.13 2.08 9.01
C SER A 196 5.62 2.18 8.88
N GLY A 197 4.94 1.04 8.78
CA GLY A 197 3.50 0.95 8.74
C GLY A 197 2.99 -0.40 9.20
N SER A 198 1.72 -0.49 9.55
CA SER A 198 1.09 -1.75 9.91
C SER A 198 0.57 -2.50 8.68
N PHE A 199 0.34 -3.80 8.81
CA PHE A 199 -0.36 -4.57 7.78
C PHE A 199 -1.73 -3.96 7.47
N ALA A 200 -2.42 -3.45 8.49
CA ALA A 200 -3.73 -2.83 8.33
C ALA A 200 -3.67 -1.57 7.46
N THR A 201 -2.69 -0.67 7.64
CA THR A 201 -2.54 0.50 6.78
C THR A 201 -2.19 0.12 5.34
N VAL A 202 -1.35 -0.91 5.17
CA VAL A 202 -1.01 -1.44 3.84
C VAL A 202 -2.24 -2.04 3.16
N MET A 203 -3.01 -2.87 3.87
CA MET A 203 -4.26 -3.43 3.36
C MET A 203 -5.28 -2.36 2.99
N ALA A 204 -5.42 -1.30 3.81
CA ALA A 204 -6.29 -0.16 3.49
C ALA A 204 -5.86 0.54 2.19
N GLY A 205 -4.55 0.72 1.98
CA GLY A 205 -4.00 1.26 0.74
C GLY A 205 -4.24 0.37 -0.48
N MET A 206 -4.06 -0.95 -0.33
CA MET A 206 -4.34 -1.94 -1.36
C MET A 206 -5.81 -1.93 -1.75
N GLN A 207 -6.72 -1.91 -0.74
CA GLN A 207 -8.16 -1.81 -0.94
C GLN A 207 -8.51 -0.57 -1.76
N TRP A 208 -8.04 0.60 -1.31
CA TRP A 208 -8.31 1.87 -2.01
C TRP A 208 -7.82 1.84 -3.46
N THR A 209 -6.65 1.24 -3.71
CA THR A 209 -6.10 1.11 -5.05
C THR A 209 -7.03 0.31 -5.98
N VAL A 210 -7.61 -0.78 -5.49
CA VAL A 210 -8.59 -1.58 -6.25
C VAL A 210 -9.88 -0.80 -6.45
N ASP A 211 -10.42 -0.18 -5.39
CA ASP A 211 -11.70 0.55 -5.46
C ASP A 211 -11.64 1.72 -6.44
N THR A 212 -10.48 2.33 -6.59
CA THR A 212 -10.27 3.51 -7.45
C THR A 212 -9.61 3.21 -8.80
N MET A 213 -9.26 1.95 -9.08
CA MET A 213 -8.51 1.59 -10.29
C MET A 213 -9.16 2.05 -11.59
N HIS A 214 -10.48 2.00 -11.67
CA HIS A 214 -11.21 2.46 -12.87
C HIS A 214 -11.28 3.98 -12.96
N LYS A 215 -11.31 4.68 -11.81
CA LYS A 215 -11.30 6.14 -11.75
C LYS A 215 -10.00 6.72 -12.30
N TYR A 216 -8.87 6.11 -11.93
CA TYR A 216 -7.54 6.59 -12.29
C TYR A 216 -6.88 5.80 -13.43
N ASN A 217 -7.57 4.80 -13.99
CA ASN A 217 -7.01 3.86 -14.97
C ASN A 217 -5.71 3.18 -14.45
N THR A 218 -5.68 2.79 -13.19
CA THR A 218 -4.54 2.12 -12.58
C THR A 218 -4.39 0.71 -13.16
N ARG A 219 -3.19 0.40 -13.67
CA ARG A 219 -2.88 -0.89 -14.32
C ARG A 219 -1.77 -1.65 -13.60
N ALA A 220 -0.96 -0.95 -12.85
CA ALA A 220 0.13 -1.53 -12.09
C ALA A 220 0.20 -0.89 -10.69
N ALA A 221 0.78 -1.61 -9.74
CA ALA A 221 1.08 -1.09 -8.42
C ALA A 221 2.48 -1.56 -7.98
N SER A 222 3.23 -0.66 -7.37
CA SER A 222 4.54 -0.91 -6.78
C SER A 222 4.45 -0.85 -5.26
N MET A 223 4.96 -1.89 -4.59
CA MET A 223 5.09 -2.00 -3.14
C MET A 223 6.56 -2.29 -2.80
N SER A 224 7.36 -1.22 -2.66
CA SER A 224 8.77 -1.35 -2.29
C SER A 224 8.93 -1.43 -0.76
N LEU A 225 8.19 -2.31 -0.14
CA LEU A 225 8.11 -2.53 1.29
C LEU A 225 8.07 -4.01 1.63
N GLY A 226 8.37 -4.35 2.86
CA GLY A 226 8.32 -5.71 3.37
C GLY A 226 8.57 -5.73 4.86
N GLY A 227 8.20 -6.81 5.50
CA GLY A 227 8.39 -7.03 6.94
C GLY A 227 8.95 -8.41 7.23
N PRO A 228 9.48 -8.64 8.45
CA PRO A 228 9.90 -9.96 8.85
C PRO A 228 8.67 -10.87 8.86
N GLY A 229 8.69 -11.91 8.04
CA GLY A 229 7.71 -12.98 8.10
C GLY A 229 7.79 -13.64 9.48
N ALA A 230 6.74 -13.48 10.29
CA ALA A 230 6.72 -14.04 11.63
C ALA A 230 6.43 -15.56 11.65
N ILE A 231 5.97 -16.12 10.53
CA ILE A 231 5.47 -17.50 10.44
C ILE A 231 5.84 -18.07 9.06
N GLU A 232 6.23 -19.34 9.01
CA GLU A 232 6.35 -20.09 7.77
C GLU A 232 4.94 -20.39 7.22
N TRP A 233 4.54 -19.67 6.17
CA TRP A 233 3.29 -19.91 5.47
C TRP A 233 3.47 -21.02 4.43
N THR A 234 2.53 -21.92 4.33
CA THR A 234 2.57 -23.01 3.35
C THR A 234 1.93 -22.62 2.02
N SER A 235 1.17 -21.53 1.99
CA SER A 235 0.56 -20.97 0.77
C SER A 235 0.33 -19.46 0.88
N SER A 236 0.19 -18.78 -0.26
CA SER A 236 -0.17 -17.36 -0.34
C SER A 236 -1.60 -17.04 0.11
N GLU A 237 -2.39 -18.05 0.45
CA GLU A 237 -3.77 -17.90 0.91
C GLU A 237 -3.88 -17.97 2.45
N GLU A 238 -2.75 -18.09 3.15
CA GLU A 238 -2.74 -18.26 4.61
C GLU A 238 -2.70 -16.96 5.40
N ASP A 239 -2.33 -15.84 4.79
CA ASP A 239 -2.37 -14.52 5.44
C ASP A 239 -3.19 -13.50 4.64
N SER A 240 -3.72 -12.49 5.34
CA SER A 240 -4.64 -11.50 4.76
C SER A 240 -3.96 -10.61 3.73
N VAL A 241 -2.70 -10.22 3.95
CA VAL A 241 -1.95 -9.34 3.03
C VAL A 241 -1.72 -10.07 1.71
N ASN A 242 -1.27 -11.33 1.75
CA ASN A 242 -1.05 -12.12 0.54
C ASN A 242 -2.35 -12.41 -0.21
N ARG A 243 -3.44 -12.71 0.52
CA ARG A 243 -4.76 -12.86 -0.11
C ARG A 243 -5.19 -11.58 -0.82
N GLN A 244 -5.01 -10.43 -0.16
CA GLN A 244 -5.35 -9.14 -0.75
C GLN A 244 -4.47 -8.80 -1.97
N ALA A 245 -3.18 -9.14 -1.93
CA ALA A 245 -2.30 -9.04 -3.09
C ALA A 245 -2.82 -9.88 -4.27
N ASN A 246 -3.24 -11.12 -4.00
CA ASN A 246 -3.86 -11.97 -5.01
C ASN A 246 -5.16 -11.36 -5.57
N GLU A 247 -5.98 -10.73 -4.73
CA GLU A 247 -7.21 -10.05 -5.19
C GLU A 247 -6.91 -8.81 -6.04
N MET A 248 -5.89 -8.03 -5.73
CA MET A 248 -5.44 -6.93 -6.60
C MET A 248 -5.09 -7.44 -8.01
N MET A 249 -4.33 -8.56 -8.08
CA MET A 249 -3.99 -9.17 -9.37
C MET A 249 -5.22 -9.73 -10.10
N ARG A 250 -6.15 -10.36 -9.38
CA ARG A 250 -7.43 -10.83 -9.97
C ARG A 250 -8.30 -9.68 -10.48
N ALA A 251 -8.24 -8.51 -9.83
CA ALA A 251 -8.90 -7.30 -10.31
C ALA A 251 -8.27 -6.72 -11.60
N GLY A 252 -7.08 -7.16 -11.97
CA GLY A 252 -6.38 -6.75 -13.20
C GLY A 252 -5.27 -5.72 -12.99
N ILE A 253 -4.79 -5.54 -11.75
CA ILE A 253 -3.62 -4.70 -11.42
C ILE A 253 -2.38 -5.59 -11.42
N ALA A 254 -1.38 -5.26 -12.24
CA ALA A 254 -0.07 -5.90 -12.18
C ALA A 254 0.67 -5.42 -10.91
N LEU A 255 0.82 -6.30 -9.93
CA LEU A 255 1.40 -5.97 -8.62
C LEU A 255 2.87 -6.38 -8.57
N PHE A 256 3.72 -5.43 -8.18
CA PHE A 256 5.16 -5.61 -8.02
C PHE A 256 5.54 -5.37 -6.55
N ILE A 257 6.10 -6.37 -5.90
CA ILE A 257 6.47 -6.33 -4.48
C ILE A 257 7.96 -6.61 -4.36
N ALA A 258 8.65 -5.85 -3.49
CA ALA A 258 10.05 -6.08 -3.20
C ALA A 258 10.28 -7.45 -2.55
N ALA A 259 11.32 -8.14 -2.98
CA ALA A 259 11.72 -9.44 -2.41
C ALA A 259 12.52 -9.29 -1.10
N GLY A 260 12.84 -8.07 -0.68
CA GLY A 260 13.68 -7.76 0.47
C GLY A 260 15.12 -7.42 0.09
N ASN A 261 15.89 -7.00 1.10
CA ASN A 261 17.29 -6.56 0.96
C ASN A 261 18.28 -7.42 1.75
N SER A 262 17.84 -8.54 2.33
CA SER A 262 18.64 -9.44 3.17
C SER A 262 18.89 -10.80 2.52
#